data_eab268762b4f489574bd6b58e68fee67
#
_entry.id   eab268762b4f489574bd6b58e68fee67
#
_cell.length_a   1.000
_cell.length_b   1.000
_cell.length_c   1.000
_cell.angle_alpha   90.00
_cell.angle_beta   90.00
_cell.angle_gamma   90.00
#
_symmetry.space_group_name_H-M   'P 1'
#
loop_
_entity.id
_entity.type
_entity.pdbx_description
1 polymer ?
#
loop_
_entity_poly.entity_id
_entity_poly.type
_entity_poly.pdbx_seq_one_letter_code
_entity_poly.pdbx_strand_id
1 'polypeptide(L)'
;MSAYAVRTALPDDDAGILRLVGAPQPSTGLTLGFERAPSYFLSAQVSHESPDVVVATLRDGSDSVVAVVNMGTRQVFVNGEMQAVVYGSDMRIDPAHQGGRLLVYFNRPVKERLGETRWFQTVILKENARSRATFDQGGRAGIPIYFPQQSVVTYTLTGLSPTPVQETLAVRQARAADVPTMNAFIRAMAAHYQFLPAYDFHGVERGDSYYRGLRLEDFLLVERDGALCALGGLWRQKDFKQTRVLGYQPALAWLRPFYNLWTRWRGGLRLPAPGGTLDYLMAHSALSAPADSDAFAALMTALWQRLRANGGQALCLSLADNDPRRAVLRRFRHHAITGTHYLATYNPACLPVLDASRIAYFECGRL
;
A
#
# COMPACT_ATOMS: atom_id res chain seq x y z
N MET A 1 28.94 -10.56 -23.39
CA MET A 1 28.42 -9.43 -22.60
C MET A 1 26.92 -9.67 -22.35
N SER A 2 26.36 -9.21 -21.21
CA SER A 2 24.91 -9.30 -20.98
C SER A 2 24.16 -8.41 -21.97
N ALA A 3 23.01 -8.88 -22.48
CA ALA A 3 22.13 -8.08 -23.33
C ALA A 3 21.48 -6.91 -22.55
N TYR A 4 21.63 -6.89 -21.21
CA TYR A 4 21.00 -5.92 -20.32
C TYR A 4 22.03 -5.14 -19.53
N ALA A 5 21.71 -3.84 -19.29
CA ALA A 5 22.35 -3.01 -18.29
C ALA A 5 21.39 -2.86 -17.11
N VAL A 6 21.89 -3.04 -15.87
CA VAL A 6 21.10 -2.82 -14.66
C VAL A 6 21.72 -1.68 -13.87
N ARG A 7 20.90 -0.67 -13.56
CA ARG A 7 21.34 0.57 -12.92
C ARG A 7 20.21 1.24 -12.12
N THR A 8 20.54 2.24 -11.33
CA THR A 8 19.54 3.16 -10.78
C THR A 8 18.81 3.88 -11.91
N ALA A 9 17.49 4.03 -11.76
CA ALA A 9 16.65 4.72 -12.72
C ALA A 9 16.99 6.21 -12.79
N LEU A 10 16.95 6.76 -14.00
CA LEU A 10 17.09 8.18 -14.27
C LEU A 10 15.72 8.78 -14.64
N PRO A 11 15.54 10.11 -14.60
CA PRO A 11 14.28 10.75 -15.00
C PRO A 11 13.81 10.35 -16.41
N ASP A 12 14.73 10.12 -17.36
CA ASP A 12 14.43 9.73 -18.73
C ASP A 12 13.85 8.30 -18.85
N ASP A 13 14.00 7.47 -17.82
CA ASP A 13 13.41 6.12 -17.75
C ASP A 13 11.91 6.15 -17.43
N ASP A 14 11.38 7.29 -17.00
CA ASP A 14 10.03 7.40 -16.41
C ASP A 14 8.95 6.84 -17.33
N ALA A 15 8.98 7.18 -18.61
CA ALA A 15 8.02 6.69 -19.61
C ALA A 15 8.06 5.16 -19.75
N GLY A 16 9.27 4.57 -19.74
CA GLY A 16 9.46 3.12 -19.79
C GLY A 16 8.97 2.43 -18.53
N ILE A 17 9.21 3.02 -17.36
CA ILE A 17 8.74 2.50 -16.06
C ILE A 17 7.22 2.56 -16.01
N LEU A 18 6.59 3.69 -16.36
CA LEU A 18 5.14 3.87 -16.38
C LEU A 18 4.46 2.82 -17.26
N ARG A 19 5.03 2.52 -18.44
CA ARG A 19 4.53 1.46 -19.33
C ARG A 19 4.55 0.09 -18.64
N LEU A 20 5.62 -0.27 -17.96
CA LEU A 20 5.76 -1.56 -17.29
C LEU A 20 4.82 -1.70 -16.09
N VAL A 21 4.74 -0.67 -15.25
CA VAL A 21 3.94 -0.70 -14.02
C VAL A 21 2.44 -0.67 -14.36
N GLY A 22 2.05 0.12 -15.38
CA GLY A 22 0.67 0.22 -15.86
C GLY A 22 0.18 -0.98 -16.68
N ALA A 23 1.03 -1.98 -16.93
CA ALA A 23 0.67 -3.15 -17.72
C ALA A 23 -0.58 -3.85 -17.18
N PRO A 24 -1.47 -4.36 -18.07
CA PRO A 24 -2.74 -4.96 -17.69
C PRO A 24 -2.59 -6.12 -16.70
N GLN A 25 -3.41 -6.10 -15.67
CA GLN A 25 -3.50 -7.20 -14.69
C GLN A 25 -4.95 -7.71 -14.64
N PRO A 26 -5.17 -9.01 -14.90
CA PRO A 26 -6.49 -9.60 -14.78
C PRO A 26 -6.92 -9.62 -13.31
N SER A 27 -8.18 -9.29 -13.09
CA SER A 27 -8.89 -9.44 -11.82
C SER A 27 -10.24 -10.06 -12.10
N THR A 28 -10.98 -10.48 -11.06
CA THR A 28 -12.26 -11.14 -11.24
C THR A 28 -13.27 -10.26 -11.98
N GLY A 29 -13.56 -10.61 -13.23
CA GLY A 29 -14.53 -9.93 -14.09
C GLY A 29 -14.05 -8.65 -14.78
N LEU A 30 -12.85 -8.15 -14.49
CA LEU A 30 -12.31 -6.94 -15.10
C LEU A 30 -10.77 -6.99 -15.25
N THR A 31 -10.24 -6.12 -16.10
CA THR A 31 -8.79 -5.95 -16.28
C THR A 31 -8.42 -4.57 -15.75
N LEU A 32 -7.44 -4.53 -14.84
CA LEU A 32 -6.97 -3.31 -14.19
C LEU A 32 -5.57 -2.91 -14.67
N GLY A 33 -5.31 -1.61 -14.72
CA GLY A 33 -3.98 -1.02 -14.80
C GLY A 33 -3.72 -0.24 -13.50
N PHE A 34 -2.60 -0.53 -12.84
CA PHE A 34 -2.16 0.22 -11.67
C PHE A 34 -1.17 1.28 -12.12
N GLU A 35 -1.70 2.46 -12.48
CA GLU A 35 -0.92 3.54 -13.04
C GLU A 35 -0.25 4.40 -11.96
N ARG A 36 0.83 5.08 -12.36
CA ARG A 36 1.61 6.00 -11.52
C ARG A 36 1.81 7.35 -12.21
N ALA A 37 0.83 7.75 -13.05
CA ALA A 37 0.89 9.01 -13.78
C ALA A 37 0.78 10.22 -12.82
N PRO A 38 1.41 11.36 -13.14
CA PRO A 38 2.16 11.66 -14.37
C PRO A 38 3.60 11.14 -14.36
N SER A 39 4.15 10.77 -13.20
CA SER A 39 5.52 10.27 -13.06
C SER A 39 5.59 9.16 -12.01
N TYR A 40 6.30 8.09 -12.32
CA TYR A 40 6.57 7.00 -11.39
C TYR A 40 7.30 7.48 -10.14
N PHE A 41 8.23 8.41 -10.29
CA PHE A 41 9.03 8.92 -9.18
C PHE A 41 8.19 9.64 -8.12
N LEU A 42 7.08 10.28 -8.49
CA LEU A 42 6.14 10.86 -7.53
C LEU A 42 5.52 9.80 -6.62
N SER A 43 5.12 8.66 -7.18
CA SER A 43 4.56 7.56 -6.42
C SER A 43 5.63 6.83 -5.59
N ALA A 44 6.84 6.72 -6.11
CA ALA A 44 7.98 6.12 -5.40
C ALA A 44 8.31 6.90 -4.12
N GLN A 45 8.33 8.24 -4.19
CA GLN A 45 8.53 9.14 -3.04
C GLN A 45 7.44 9.02 -1.98
N VAL A 46 6.22 8.69 -2.38
CA VAL A 46 5.10 8.47 -1.46
C VAL A 46 5.17 7.09 -0.80
N SER A 47 5.65 6.10 -1.54
CA SER A 47 5.77 4.73 -1.04
C SER A 47 6.95 4.55 -0.09
N HIS A 48 8.01 5.35 -0.23
CA HIS A 48 9.27 5.25 0.53
C HIS A 48 9.76 6.63 0.93
N GLU A 49 10.35 6.72 2.13
CA GLU A 49 11.04 7.94 2.55
C GLU A 49 12.30 8.17 1.70
N SER A 50 12.99 7.09 1.35
CA SER A 50 14.15 7.10 0.46
C SER A 50 13.95 6.05 -0.64
N PRO A 51 13.34 6.42 -1.79
CA PRO A 51 13.18 5.49 -2.92
C PRO A 51 14.52 5.08 -3.53
N ASP A 52 14.68 3.81 -3.89
CA ASP A 52 15.79 3.31 -4.71
C ASP A 52 15.21 2.51 -5.89
N VAL A 53 14.99 3.19 -6.98
CA VAL A 53 14.39 2.62 -8.18
C VAL A 53 15.48 2.05 -9.06
N VAL A 54 15.41 0.75 -9.32
CA VAL A 54 16.38 0.02 -10.17
C VAL A 54 15.68 -0.41 -11.44
N VAL A 55 16.34 -0.18 -12.58
CA VAL A 55 15.86 -0.60 -13.91
C VAL A 55 16.86 -1.53 -14.58
N ALA A 56 16.33 -2.39 -15.45
CA ALA A 56 17.12 -3.05 -16.49
C ALA A 56 16.75 -2.47 -17.86
N THR A 57 17.75 -2.09 -18.64
CA THR A 57 17.60 -1.58 -20.00
C THR A 57 18.30 -2.48 -21.01
N LEU A 58 17.87 -2.43 -22.26
CA LEU A 58 18.54 -3.15 -23.37
C LEU A 58 19.86 -2.46 -23.74
N ARG A 59 20.85 -3.28 -24.13
CA ARG A 59 22.15 -2.79 -24.65
C ARG A 59 22.22 -2.82 -26.18
N ASP A 60 21.08 -2.64 -26.82
CA ASP A 60 20.96 -2.61 -28.30
C ASP A 60 20.98 -1.20 -28.87
N GLY A 61 21.26 -0.20 -28.05
CA GLY A 61 21.25 1.23 -28.41
C GLY A 61 19.88 1.89 -28.23
N SER A 62 18.82 1.14 -27.90
CA SER A 62 17.49 1.71 -27.62
C SER A 62 17.35 2.20 -26.18
N ASP A 63 18.18 1.69 -25.25
CA ASP A 63 18.09 1.91 -23.80
C ASP A 63 16.68 1.66 -23.23
N SER A 64 15.89 0.83 -23.91
CA SER A 64 14.50 0.53 -23.53
C SER A 64 14.43 -0.15 -22.17
N VAL A 65 13.62 0.38 -21.27
CA VAL A 65 13.39 -0.21 -19.94
C VAL A 65 12.57 -1.49 -20.07
N VAL A 66 13.14 -2.62 -19.61
CA VAL A 66 12.53 -3.95 -19.66
C VAL A 66 12.26 -4.57 -18.31
N ALA A 67 12.81 -3.98 -17.24
CA ALA A 67 12.44 -4.37 -15.85
C ALA A 67 12.58 -3.17 -14.92
N VAL A 68 11.81 -3.19 -13.84
CA VAL A 68 11.86 -2.21 -12.75
C VAL A 68 11.58 -2.88 -11.41
N VAL A 69 12.20 -2.37 -10.34
CA VAL A 69 11.86 -2.62 -8.94
C VAL A 69 12.18 -1.38 -8.12
N ASN A 70 11.40 -1.11 -7.08
CA ASN A 70 11.74 -0.12 -6.08
C ASN A 70 12.11 -0.81 -4.78
N MET A 71 13.36 -0.61 -4.32
CA MET A 71 13.95 -1.16 -3.10
C MET A 71 14.19 -0.05 -2.07
N GLY A 72 13.27 0.88 -1.95
CA GLY A 72 13.40 2.04 -1.07
C GLY A 72 13.29 1.69 0.40
N THR A 73 13.71 2.63 1.26
CA THR A 73 13.69 2.48 2.72
C THR A 73 12.54 3.25 3.35
N ARG A 74 12.07 2.72 4.48
CA ARG A 74 11.09 3.33 5.39
C ARG A 74 11.59 3.23 6.82
N GLN A 75 11.29 4.24 7.63
CA GLN A 75 11.43 4.14 9.08
C GLN A 75 10.19 3.44 9.64
N VAL A 76 10.38 2.30 10.29
CA VAL A 76 9.30 1.51 10.89
C VAL A 76 9.70 1.01 12.28
N PHE A 77 8.71 0.70 13.10
CA PHE A 77 8.96 0.05 14.40
C PHE A 77 9.03 -1.47 14.20
N VAL A 78 10.16 -2.05 14.59
CA VAL A 78 10.38 -3.49 14.66
C VAL A 78 10.63 -3.85 16.12
N ASN A 79 9.78 -4.69 16.71
CA ASN A 79 9.80 -5.02 18.14
C ASN A 79 9.74 -3.77 19.08
N GLY A 80 9.12 -2.68 18.60
CA GLY A 80 9.00 -1.43 19.32
C GLY A 80 10.14 -0.44 19.10
N GLU A 81 11.23 -0.86 18.44
CA GLU A 81 12.38 -0.01 18.12
C GLU A 81 12.31 0.51 16.70
N MET A 82 12.60 1.79 16.51
CA MET A 82 12.60 2.42 15.18
C MET A 82 13.82 1.96 14.37
N GLN A 83 13.57 1.45 13.18
CA GLN A 83 14.59 0.94 12.27
C GLN A 83 14.30 1.35 10.83
N ALA A 84 15.36 1.62 10.06
CA ALA A 84 15.29 1.78 8.61
C ALA A 84 15.18 0.39 7.96
N VAL A 85 14.05 0.10 7.34
CA VAL A 85 13.77 -1.18 6.69
C VAL A 85 13.56 -0.99 5.20
N VAL A 86 14.18 -1.83 4.39
CA VAL A 86 13.95 -1.87 2.95
C VAL A 86 12.58 -2.48 2.66
N TYR A 87 11.82 -1.86 1.76
CA TYR A 87 10.57 -2.40 1.26
C TYR A 87 10.65 -2.55 -0.26
N GLY A 88 10.52 -3.79 -0.75
CA GLY A 88 10.51 -4.11 -2.18
C GLY A 88 9.10 -3.98 -2.76
N SER A 89 8.94 -3.11 -3.75
CA SER A 89 7.66 -2.87 -4.41
C SER A 89 7.79 -2.74 -5.93
N ASP A 90 6.66 -2.79 -6.62
CA ASP A 90 6.51 -2.54 -8.06
C ASP A 90 7.47 -3.34 -8.97
N MET A 91 7.87 -4.57 -8.55
CA MET A 91 8.69 -5.40 -9.41
C MET A 91 7.91 -5.80 -10.67
N ARG A 92 8.42 -5.40 -11.83
CA ARG A 92 7.87 -5.72 -13.15
C ARG A 92 8.97 -6.09 -14.12
N ILE A 93 8.70 -7.10 -14.92
CA ILE A 93 9.54 -7.52 -16.06
C ILE A 93 8.66 -7.57 -17.29
N ASP A 94 9.11 -6.96 -18.38
CA ASP A 94 8.42 -6.99 -19.67
C ASP A 94 8.15 -8.45 -20.09
N PRO A 95 6.92 -8.81 -20.50
CA PRO A 95 6.57 -10.17 -20.88
C PRO A 95 7.51 -10.80 -21.93
N ALA A 96 8.04 -10.01 -22.88
CA ALA A 96 8.98 -10.47 -23.88
C ALA A 96 10.34 -10.92 -23.33
N HIS A 97 10.68 -10.48 -22.09
CA HIS A 97 11.95 -10.75 -21.43
C HIS A 97 11.82 -11.65 -20.19
N GLN A 98 10.62 -12.23 -19.97
CA GLN A 98 10.37 -13.14 -18.85
C GLN A 98 10.87 -14.55 -19.16
N GLY A 99 11.18 -15.33 -18.09
CA GLY A 99 11.63 -16.73 -18.19
C GLY A 99 13.10 -16.91 -18.59
N GLY A 100 13.81 -15.81 -18.84
CA GLY A 100 15.22 -15.81 -19.21
C GLY A 100 16.15 -15.49 -18.02
N ARG A 101 17.42 -15.18 -18.35
CA ARG A 101 18.44 -14.80 -17.37
C ARG A 101 18.24 -13.40 -16.77
N LEU A 102 17.29 -12.60 -17.28
CA LEU A 102 17.09 -11.21 -16.82
C LEU A 102 16.83 -11.14 -15.32
N LEU A 103 16.00 -12.03 -14.76
CA LEU A 103 15.73 -12.05 -13.34
C LEU A 103 17.02 -12.26 -12.50
N VAL A 104 17.91 -13.12 -12.95
CA VAL A 104 19.21 -13.37 -12.28
C VAL A 104 20.10 -12.15 -12.35
N TYR A 105 20.22 -11.53 -13.53
CA TYR A 105 20.99 -10.29 -13.71
C TYR A 105 20.40 -9.13 -12.89
N PHE A 106 19.08 -9.07 -12.79
CA PHE A 106 18.37 -8.02 -12.06
C PHE A 106 18.52 -8.16 -10.54
N ASN A 107 18.55 -9.39 -10.03
CA ASN A 107 18.73 -9.64 -8.59
C ASN A 107 20.16 -9.34 -8.09
N ARG A 108 21.17 -9.38 -8.95
CA ARG A 108 22.55 -9.12 -8.52
C ARG A 108 22.75 -7.72 -7.92
N PRO A 109 22.38 -6.61 -8.62
CA PRO A 109 22.44 -5.27 -8.02
C PRO A 109 21.53 -5.09 -6.81
N VAL A 110 20.38 -5.78 -6.78
CA VAL A 110 19.50 -5.79 -5.58
C VAL A 110 20.23 -6.41 -4.39
N LYS A 111 20.92 -7.54 -4.60
CA LYS A 111 21.75 -8.17 -3.57
C LYS A 111 22.87 -7.24 -3.09
N GLU A 112 23.58 -6.61 -4.03
CA GLU A 112 24.67 -5.66 -3.73
C GLU A 112 24.18 -4.48 -2.88
N ARG A 113 22.99 -3.90 -3.21
CA ARG A 113 22.38 -2.80 -2.45
C ARG A 113 21.87 -3.21 -1.08
N LEU A 114 21.24 -4.37 -1.00
CA LEU A 114 20.73 -4.90 0.26
C LEU A 114 21.89 -5.31 1.20
N GLY A 115 22.99 -5.81 0.65
CA GLY A 115 24.08 -6.42 1.41
C GLY A 115 23.70 -7.79 1.99
N GLU A 116 24.65 -8.47 2.60
CA GLU A 116 24.44 -9.81 3.16
C GLU A 116 23.80 -9.80 4.56
N THR A 117 23.80 -8.65 5.22
CA THR A 117 23.33 -8.49 6.61
C THR A 117 21.94 -7.85 6.70
N ARG A 118 21.27 -7.69 5.58
CA ARG A 118 19.96 -7.03 5.53
C ARG A 118 18.87 -7.95 5.00
N TRP A 119 17.67 -7.62 5.37
CA TRP A 119 16.44 -8.20 4.89
C TRP A 119 15.52 -7.08 4.37
N PHE A 120 14.53 -7.43 3.62
CA PHE A 120 13.52 -6.49 3.13
C PHE A 120 12.12 -7.06 3.27
N GLN A 121 11.14 -6.17 3.30
CA GLN A 121 9.72 -6.49 3.31
C GLN A 121 9.16 -6.44 1.90
N THR A 122 8.14 -7.25 1.63
CA THR A 122 7.28 -7.10 0.45
C THR A 122 5.92 -7.73 0.72
N VAL A 123 4.89 -7.27 0.00
CA VAL A 123 3.55 -7.87 0.01
C VAL A 123 3.23 -8.38 -1.38
N ILE A 124 2.77 -9.63 -1.45
CA ILE A 124 2.44 -10.30 -2.71
C ILE A 124 0.98 -10.72 -2.65
N LEU A 125 0.19 -10.28 -3.63
CA LEU A 125 -1.22 -10.66 -3.74
C LEU A 125 -1.35 -12.17 -3.99
N LYS A 126 -2.32 -12.81 -3.33
CA LYS A 126 -2.58 -14.25 -3.51
C LYS A 126 -2.95 -14.64 -4.94
N GLU A 127 -3.54 -13.71 -5.67
CA GLU A 127 -3.91 -13.91 -7.09
C GLU A 127 -2.70 -13.89 -8.02
N ASN A 128 -1.55 -13.36 -7.58
CA ASN A 128 -0.31 -13.33 -8.37
C ASN A 128 0.44 -14.67 -8.27
N ALA A 129 -0.15 -15.72 -8.86
CA ALA A 129 0.41 -17.08 -8.85
C ALA A 129 1.82 -17.14 -9.46
N ARG A 130 2.09 -16.29 -10.48
CA ARG A 130 3.37 -16.24 -11.16
C ARG A 130 4.50 -15.75 -10.24
N SER A 131 4.27 -14.64 -9.54
CA SER A 131 5.25 -14.14 -8.57
C SER A 131 5.49 -15.17 -7.47
N ARG A 132 4.43 -15.82 -6.95
CA ARG A 132 4.57 -16.87 -5.95
C ARG A 132 5.45 -18.02 -6.42
N ALA A 133 5.18 -18.56 -7.62
CA ALA A 133 5.98 -19.65 -8.18
C ALA A 133 7.47 -19.27 -8.36
N THR A 134 7.77 -17.99 -8.63
CA THR A 134 9.15 -17.50 -8.69
C THR A 134 9.78 -17.45 -7.30
N PHE A 135 9.06 -17.01 -6.29
CA PHE A 135 9.56 -16.87 -4.93
C PHE A 135 9.67 -18.21 -4.19
N ASP A 136 8.83 -19.20 -4.53
CA ASP A 136 8.96 -20.58 -4.05
C ASP A 136 10.29 -21.23 -4.47
N GLN A 137 10.99 -20.67 -5.48
CA GLN A 137 12.34 -21.06 -5.90
C GLN A 137 13.44 -20.32 -5.14
N GLY A 138 13.10 -19.61 -4.06
CA GLY A 138 14.04 -18.82 -3.28
C GLY A 138 15.34 -19.53 -2.93
N GLY A 139 16.45 -18.77 -2.91
CA GLY A 139 17.82 -19.28 -2.72
C GLY A 139 18.46 -19.85 -3.98
N ARG A 140 17.69 -20.10 -5.07
CA ARG A 140 18.23 -20.56 -6.35
C ARG A 140 18.49 -19.37 -7.27
N ALA A 141 19.50 -19.51 -8.12
CA ALA A 141 19.82 -18.53 -9.18
C ALA A 141 19.95 -17.06 -8.70
N GLY A 142 20.37 -16.84 -7.45
CA GLY A 142 20.55 -15.51 -6.89
C GLY A 142 19.23 -14.81 -6.51
N ILE A 143 18.13 -15.55 -6.43
CA ILE A 143 16.84 -15.05 -5.92
C ILE A 143 16.88 -15.07 -4.38
N PRO A 144 16.40 -14.02 -3.67
CA PRO A 144 16.31 -14.04 -2.22
C PRO A 144 15.37 -15.14 -1.72
N ILE A 145 15.56 -15.58 -0.50
CA ILE A 145 14.65 -16.51 0.18
C ILE A 145 13.54 -15.68 0.81
N TYR A 146 12.29 -16.08 0.57
CA TYR A 146 11.10 -15.41 1.06
C TYR A 146 10.48 -16.20 2.21
N PHE A 147 10.32 -15.55 3.35
CA PHE A 147 9.74 -16.12 4.56
C PHE A 147 8.36 -15.49 4.80
N PRO A 148 7.27 -16.25 4.61
CA PRO A 148 5.93 -15.74 4.85
C PRO A 148 5.75 -15.41 6.34
N GLN A 149 5.20 -14.24 6.63
CA GLN A 149 4.97 -13.76 7.99
C GLN A 149 3.47 -13.73 8.30
N GLN A 150 2.72 -12.93 7.56
CA GLN A 150 1.35 -12.60 7.90
C GLN A 150 0.51 -12.47 6.63
N SER A 151 -0.76 -12.90 6.68
CA SER A 151 -1.72 -12.55 5.64
C SER A 151 -2.19 -11.10 5.81
N VAL A 152 -2.25 -10.38 4.70
CA VAL A 152 -2.72 -9.00 4.60
C VAL A 152 -4.06 -9.00 3.89
N VAL A 153 -5.07 -8.39 4.49
CA VAL A 153 -6.40 -8.22 3.87
C VAL A 153 -6.61 -6.75 3.57
N THR A 154 -6.72 -6.40 2.30
CA THR A 154 -7.04 -5.05 1.84
C THR A 154 -8.54 -4.98 1.57
N TYR A 155 -9.21 -4.11 2.30
CA TYR A 155 -10.64 -3.84 2.21
C TYR A 155 -10.91 -2.60 1.36
N THR A 156 -11.88 -2.71 0.47
CA THR A 156 -12.51 -1.57 -0.23
C THR A 156 -13.91 -1.43 0.33
N LEU A 157 -14.09 -0.49 1.26
CA LEU A 157 -15.37 -0.22 1.91
C LEU A 157 -16.23 0.60 0.94
N THR A 158 -17.49 0.18 0.75
CA THR A 158 -18.41 0.76 -0.23
C THR A 158 -19.77 1.18 0.34
N GLY A 159 -19.98 0.95 1.63
CA GLY A 159 -21.20 1.34 2.34
C GLY A 159 -21.05 1.08 3.82
N LEU A 160 -21.81 1.81 4.64
CA LEU A 160 -21.90 1.64 6.10
C LEU A 160 -23.32 1.27 6.47
N SER A 161 -23.50 0.22 7.25
CA SER A 161 -24.78 -0.10 7.89
C SER A 161 -25.01 0.86 9.07
N PRO A 162 -26.20 1.41 9.23
CA PRO A 162 -26.51 2.26 10.39
C PRO A 162 -26.26 1.50 11.69
N THR A 163 -25.45 2.04 12.55
CA THR A 163 -25.21 1.51 13.89
C THR A 163 -25.01 2.68 14.85
N PRO A 164 -25.55 2.65 16.05
CA PRO A 164 -25.34 3.71 17.04
C PRO A 164 -23.85 3.90 17.31
N VAL A 165 -23.39 5.14 17.36
CA VAL A 165 -22.06 5.53 17.84
C VAL A 165 -22.15 5.71 19.35
N GLN A 166 -21.15 5.23 20.07
CA GLN A 166 -21.06 5.47 21.52
C GLN A 166 -20.86 6.97 21.81
N GLU A 167 -21.71 7.54 22.63
CA GLU A 167 -21.73 8.98 22.94
C GLU A 167 -20.49 9.48 23.70
N THR A 168 -19.67 8.55 24.24
CA THR A 168 -18.52 8.89 25.08
C THR A 168 -17.24 9.25 24.28
N LEU A 169 -17.27 9.13 22.96
CA LEU A 169 -16.11 9.38 22.10
C LEU A 169 -16.30 10.66 21.31
N ALA A 170 -15.40 11.62 21.53
CA ALA A 170 -15.34 12.85 20.75
C ALA A 170 -14.52 12.63 19.47
N VAL A 171 -15.07 13.04 18.31
CA VAL A 171 -14.35 12.98 17.03
C VAL A 171 -14.17 14.38 16.50
N ARG A 172 -12.95 14.76 16.21
CA ARG A 172 -12.65 16.08 15.64
C ARG A 172 -11.57 16.04 14.58
N GLN A 173 -11.45 17.08 13.84
CA GLN A 173 -10.42 17.31 12.85
C GLN A 173 -9.09 17.67 13.53
N ALA A 174 -7.97 17.19 12.98
CA ALA A 174 -6.63 17.56 13.45
C ALA A 174 -6.29 19.01 13.06
N ARG A 175 -5.46 19.64 13.88
CA ARG A 175 -4.89 20.99 13.71
C ARG A 175 -3.39 20.93 13.92
N ALA A 176 -2.68 21.97 13.54
CA ALA A 176 -1.22 22.07 13.73
C ALA A 176 -0.79 21.82 15.19
N ALA A 177 -1.55 22.36 16.15
CA ALA A 177 -1.27 22.15 17.58
C ALA A 177 -1.36 20.66 18.04
N ASP A 178 -2.01 19.80 17.26
CA ASP A 178 -2.16 18.38 17.59
C ASP A 178 -0.95 17.52 17.15
N VAL A 179 -0.09 18.03 16.28
CA VAL A 179 1.02 17.26 15.70
C VAL A 179 1.91 16.59 16.75
N PRO A 180 2.33 17.27 17.85
CA PRO A 180 3.10 16.59 18.89
C PRO A 180 2.35 15.42 19.53
N THR A 181 1.04 15.56 19.76
CA THR A 181 0.18 14.49 20.34
C THR A 181 -0.01 13.34 19.34
N MET A 182 -0.21 13.63 18.06
CA MET A 182 -0.29 12.62 16.99
C MET A 182 1.02 11.83 16.88
N ASN A 183 2.17 12.49 16.91
CA ASN A 183 3.48 11.84 16.90
C ASN A 183 3.73 10.98 18.14
N ALA A 184 3.30 11.46 19.33
CA ALA A 184 3.39 10.68 20.56
C ALA A 184 2.49 9.44 20.50
N PHE A 185 1.28 9.56 19.93
CA PHE A 185 0.35 8.44 19.75
C PHE A 185 0.95 7.37 18.83
N ILE A 186 1.56 7.73 17.68
CA ILE A 186 2.23 6.76 16.80
C ILE A 186 3.31 5.98 17.57
N ARG A 187 4.15 6.67 18.35
CA ARG A 187 5.18 6.01 19.17
C ARG A 187 4.58 5.06 20.21
N ALA A 188 3.47 5.46 20.86
CA ALA A 188 2.77 4.59 21.80
C ALA A 188 2.21 3.34 21.13
N MET A 189 1.68 3.46 19.91
CA MET A 189 1.15 2.33 19.14
C MET A 189 2.23 1.33 18.72
N ALA A 190 3.50 1.70 18.71
CA ALA A 190 4.61 0.77 18.48
C ALA A 190 4.68 -0.37 19.50
N ALA A 191 4.06 -0.21 20.69
CA ALA A 191 3.90 -1.30 21.65
C ALA A 191 2.99 -2.44 21.17
N HIS A 192 2.09 -2.17 20.23
CA HIS A 192 1.07 -3.10 19.76
C HIS A 192 1.31 -3.60 18.34
N TYR A 193 2.07 -2.84 17.54
CA TYR A 193 2.19 -3.11 16.13
C TYR A 193 3.63 -3.36 15.68
N GLN A 194 3.77 -4.33 14.77
CA GLN A 194 4.99 -4.63 14.07
C GLN A 194 4.97 -3.91 12.72
N PHE A 195 6.08 -3.34 12.30
CA PHE A 195 6.23 -2.63 11.01
C PHE A 195 5.35 -1.38 10.86
N LEU A 196 4.88 -0.82 11.98
CA LEU A 196 4.21 0.48 11.96
C LEU A 196 5.19 1.54 11.49
N PRO A 197 4.88 2.33 10.42
CA PRO A 197 5.76 3.42 10.02
C PRO A 197 5.90 4.46 11.13
N ALA A 198 7.14 4.92 11.34
CA ALA A 198 7.46 5.94 12.33
C ALA A 198 7.08 7.33 11.80
N TYR A 199 5.77 7.54 11.59
CA TYR A 199 5.27 8.80 11.04
C TYR A 199 5.66 10.00 11.87
N ASP A 200 6.16 11.06 11.19
CA ASP A 200 6.31 12.40 11.73
C ASP A 200 5.35 13.35 11.00
N PHE A 201 4.26 13.72 11.64
CA PHE A 201 3.23 14.56 11.04
C PHE A 201 3.69 16.01 10.83
N HIS A 202 4.85 16.45 11.39
CA HIS A 202 5.49 17.68 10.95
C HIS A 202 5.87 17.64 9.46
N GLY A 203 6.11 16.43 8.89
CA GLY A 203 6.32 16.25 7.47
C GLY A 203 5.11 16.65 6.61
N VAL A 204 3.88 16.49 7.15
CA VAL A 204 2.66 16.96 6.49
C VAL A 204 2.64 18.50 6.43
N GLU A 205 3.03 19.17 7.52
CA GLU A 205 3.10 20.64 7.58
C GLU A 205 4.18 21.18 6.63
N ARG A 206 5.33 20.52 6.55
CA ARG A 206 6.42 20.91 5.65
C ARG A 206 6.11 20.62 4.18
N GLY A 207 5.08 19.81 3.87
CA GLY A 207 4.78 19.35 2.52
C GLY A 207 5.80 18.36 1.98
N ASP A 208 6.38 17.52 2.85
CA ASP A 208 7.35 16.49 2.46
C ASP A 208 6.74 15.54 1.44
N SER A 209 7.51 15.12 0.43
CA SER A 209 7.04 14.28 -0.67
C SER A 209 6.45 12.93 -0.21
N TYR A 210 6.90 12.41 0.93
CA TYR A 210 6.36 11.21 1.56
C TYR A 210 4.89 11.34 1.96
N TYR A 211 4.42 12.56 2.25
CA TYR A 211 3.04 12.90 2.62
C TYR A 211 2.26 13.60 1.48
N ARG A 212 2.74 13.52 0.25
CA ARG A 212 2.06 14.13 -0.92
C ARG A 212 0.57 13.78 -0.94
N GLY A 213 -0.25 14.80 -1.12
CA GLY A 213 -1.71 14.66 -1.17
C GLY A 213 -2.39 14.54 0.19
N LEU A 214 -1.66 14.74 1.30
CA LEU A 214 -2.19 14.84 2.65
C LEU A 214 -2.03 16.26 3.21
N ARG A 215 -2.99 16.68 3.99
CA ARG A 215 -3.00 17.88 4.83
C ARG A 215 -3.44 17.51 6.23
N LEU A 216 -3.08 18.30 7.24
CA LEU A 216 -3.48 18.00 8.63
C LEU A 216 -5.00 17.91 8.78
N GLU A 217 -5.73 18.78 8.09
CA GLU A 217 -7.19 18.75 8.08
C GLU A 217 -7.80 17.46 7.50
N ASP A 218 -7.04 16.63 6.79
CA ASP A 218 -7.51 15.32 6.30
C ASP A 218 -7.57 14.28 7.42
N PHE A 219 -6.92 14.53 8.56
CA PHE A 219 -6.91 13.63 9.70
C PHE A 219 -8.05 13.90 10.67
N LEU A 220 -8.59 12.82 11.22
CA LEU A 220 -9.55 12.81 12.32
C LEU A 220 -8.90 12.20 13.56
N LEU A 221 -9.15 12.82 14.68
CA LEU A 221 -8.73 12.39 16.01
C LEU A 221 -9.95 11.93 16.78
N VAL A 222 -9.85 10.77 17.45
CA VAL A 222 -10.87 10.26 18.35
C VAL A 222 -10.33 10.36 19.76
N GLU A 223 -11.06 11.03 20.63
CA GLU A 223 -10.67 11.29 22.01
C GLU A 223 -11.66 10.67 22.98
N ARG A 224 -11.14 10.12 24.08
CA ARG A 224 -11.87 9.65 25.23
C ARG A 224 -11.34 10.38 26.46
N ASP A 225 -12.20 11.11 27.16
CA ASP A 225 -11.83 11.92 28.33
C ASP A 225 -10.64 12.86 28.06
N GLY A 226 -10.57 13.43 26.86
CA GLY A 226 -9.51 14.33 26.43
C GLY A 226 -8.21 13.63 25.98
N ALA A 227 -8.11 12.31 26.09
CA ALA A 227 -6.96 11.54 25.61
C ALA A 227 -7.18 10.98 24.21
N LEU A 228 -6.18 11.12 23.33
CA LEU A 228 -6.21 10.56 21.98
C LEU A 228 -6.20 9.02 22.03
N CYS A 229 -7.23 8.37 21.49
CA CYS A 229 -7.37 6.92 21.47
C CYS A 229 -7.44 6.32 20.06
N ALA A 230 -7.73 7.13 19.03
CA ALA A 230 -7.56 6.72 17.64
C ALA A 230 -7.28 7.92 16.73
N LEU A 231 -6.56 7.68 15.65
CA LEU A 231 -6.34 8.66 14.60
C LEU A 231 -6.35 8.00 13.22
N GLY A 232 -6.67 8.79 12.18
CA GLY A 232 -6.57 8.36 10.79
C GLY A 232 -6.95 9.48 9.84
N GLY A 233 -6.44 9.41 8.61
CA GLY A 233 -6.67 10.42 7.59
C GLY A 233 -7.30 9.85 6.32
N LEU A 234 -7.95 10.72 5.54
CA LEU A 234 -8.43 10.42 4.19
C LEU A 234 -7.37 10.87 3.19
N TRP A 235 -6.82 9.94 2.43
CA TRP A 235 -5.72 10.20 1.52
C TRP A 235 -6.14 10.06 0.06
N ARG A 236 -6.10 11.17 -0.66
CA ARG A 236 -6.34 11.19 -2.10
C ARG A 236 -5.02 10.96 -2.84
N GLN A 237 -4.90 9.85 -3.54
CA GLN A 237 -3.69 9.49 -4.29
C GLN A 237 -3.86 9.61 -5.81
N LYS A 238 -5.03 9.98 -6.29
CA LYS A 238 -5.39 9.96 -7.72
C LYS A 238 -4.48 10.80 -8.61
N ASP A 239 -3.77 11.78 -8.04
CA ASP A 239 -2.86 12.66 -8.77
C ASP A 239 -1.49 12.02 -9.06
N PHE A 240 -1.19 10.83 -8.46
CA PHE A 240 0.08 10.13 -8.63
C PHE A 240 -0.03 8.59 -8.54
N LYS A 241 -1.15 8.05 -8.13
CA LYS A 241 -1.49 6.61 -8.13
C LYS A 241 -2.94 6.45 -8.58
N GLN A 242 -3.17 5.72 -9.65
CA GLN A 242 -4.52 5.50 -10.19
C GLN A 242 -4.74 4.00 -10.41
N THR A 243 -5.99 3.56 -10.26
CA THR A 243 -6.44 2.26 -10.74
C THR A 243 -7.36 2.49 -11.92
N ARG A 244 -6.88 2.17 -13.12
CA ARG A 244 -7.62 2.30 -14.38
C ARG A 244 -8.32 0.98 -14.71
N VAL A 245 -9.57 1.05 -15.11
CA VAL A 245 -10.28 -0.10 -15.66
C VAL A 245 -10.01 -0.16 -17.15
N LEU A 246 -9.25 -1.16 -17.60
CA LEU A 246 -8.87 -1.34 -19.00
C LEU A 246 -9.95 -2.09 -19.79
N GLY A 247 -10.69 -2.98 -19.14
CA GLY A 247 -11.75 -3.76 -19.77
C GLY A 247 -12.61 -4.50 -18.76
N TYR A 248 -13.74 -5.00 -19.25
CA TYR A 248 -14.69 -5.82 -18.50
C TYR A 248 -14.93 -7.12 -19.24
N GLN A 249 -15.16 -8.22 -18.53
CA GLN A 249 -15.74 -9.42 -19.12
C GLN A 249 -17.15 -9.11 -19.65
N PRO A 250 -17.61 -9.78 -20.72
CA PRO A 250 -18.87 -9.44 -21.42
C PRO A 250 -20.07 -9.34 -20.50
N ALA A 251 -20.25 -10.28 -19.56
CA ALA A 251 -21.36 -10.29 -18.61
C ALA A 251 -21.34 -9.02 -17.71
N LEU A 252 -20.15 -8.65 -17.17
CA LEU A 252 -20.03 -7.48 -16.32
C LEU A 252 -20.13 -6.19 -17.12
N ALA A 253 -19.66 -6.14 -18.37
CA ALA A 253 -19.82 -5.01 -19.26
C ALA A 253 -21.31 -4.68 -19.48
N TRP A 254 -22.13 -5.72 -19.72
CA TRP A 254 -23.56 -5.61 -19.89
C TRP A 254 -24.28 -5.19 -18.60
N LEU A 255 -23.91 -5.72 -17.46
CA LEU A 255 -24.50 -5.41 -16.15
C LEU A 255 -24.09 -4.04 -15.59
N ARG A 256 -22.97 -3.49 -16.05
CA ARG A 256 -22.38 -2.24 -15.52
C ARG A 256 -23.35 -1.06 -15.44
N PRO A 257 -24.20 -0.74 -16.45
CA PRO A 257 -25.14 0.39 -16.34
C PRO A 257 -26.14 0.20 -15.20
N PHE A 258 -26.67 -1.00 -15.04
CA PHE A 258 -27.63 -1.35 -13.98
C PHE A 258 -26.97 -1.31 -12.60
N TYR A 259 -25.76 -1.86 -12.48
CA TYR A 259 -24.95 -1.76 -11.27
C TYR A 259 -24.68 -0.30 -10.90
N ASN A 260 -24.30 0.55 -11.85
CA ASN A 260 -24.04 1.97 -11.60
C ASN A 260 -25.32 2.74 -11.23
N LEU A 261 -26.45 2.39 -11.81
CA LEU A 261 -27.75 2.95 -11.40
C LEU A 261 -28.08 2.54 -9.96
N TRP A 262 -27.91 1.27 -9.62
CA TRP A 262 -28.11 0.76 -8.27
C TRP A 262 -27.17 1.44 -7.24
N THR A 263 -25.87 1.61 -7.56
CA THR A 263 -24.92 2.30 -6.68
C THR A 263 -25.22 3.78 -6.49
N ARG A 264 -25.92 4.41 -7.44
CA ARG A 264 -26.39 5.81 -7.30
C ARG A 264 -27.40 5.96 -6.16
N TRP A 265 -28.22 4.94 -5.92
CA TRP A 265 -29.26 4.93 -4.88
C TRP A 265 -28.72 4.39 -3.54
N ARG A 266 -27.98 3.31 -3.60
CA ARG A 266 -27.49 2.60 -2.40
C ARG A 266 -26.10 3.04 -1.93
N GLY A 267 -25.42 3.89 -2.67
CA GLY A 267 -24.01 4.19 -2.50
C GLY A 267 -23.14 3.04 -2.98
N GLY A 268 -21.87 3.29 -3.20
CA GLY A 268 -20.87 2.30 -3.61
C GLY A 268 -19.91 2.81 -4.66
N LEU A 269 -18.91 1.99 -4.98
CA LEU A 269 -17.92 2.30 -6.00
C LEU A 269 -18.53 2.12 -7.39
N ARG A 270 -18.61 3.18 -8.16
CA ARG A 270 -19.08 3.12 -9.55
C ARG A 270 -18.01 2.52 -10.44
N LEU A 271 -18.46 1.72 -11.40
CA LEU A 271 -17.58 1.14 -12.42
C LEU A 271 -17.50 2.11 -13.62
N PRO A 272 -16.32 2.73 -13.87
CA PRO A 272 -16.15 3.67 -14.96
C PRO A 272 -16.27 2.99 -16.32
N ALA A 273 -16.35 3.76 -17.41
CA ALA A 273 -16.15 3.21 -18.76
C ALA A 273 -14.72 2.63 -18.88
N PRO A 274 -14.48 1.67 -19.80
CA PRO A 274 -13.12 1.28 -20.13
C PRO A 274 -12.23 2.50 -20.41
N GLY A 275 -11.04 2.53 -19.86
CA GLY A 275 -10.14 3.68 -19.87
C GLY A 275 -10.35 4.67 -18.71
N GLY A 276 -11.44 4.58 -17.94
CA GLY A 276 -11.69 5.41 -16.76
C GLY A 276 -11.02 4.89 -15.50
N THR A 277 -10.84 5.76 -14.50
CA THR A 277 -10.22 5.42 -13.22
C THR A 277 -11.27 5.19 -12.12
N LEU A 278 -11.01 4.24 -11.24
CA LEU A 278 -11.80 4.03 -10.03
C LEU A 278 -11.64 5.22 -9.07
N ASP A 279 -12.72 5.59 -8.38
CA ASP A 279 -12.74 6.72 -7.45
C ASP A 279 -12.84 6.24 -6.01
N TYR A 280 -11.70 6.13 -5.35
CA TYR A 280 -11.58 5.76 -3.95
C TYR A 280 -10.52 6.61 -3.24
N LEU A 281 -10.61 6.67 -1.93
CA LEU A 281 -9.57 7.23 -1.06
C LEU A 281 -8.90 6.11 -0.26
N MET A 282 -7.67 6.34 0.15
CA MET A 282 -6.96 5.48 1.11
C MET A 282 -7.17 6.02 2.52
N ALA A 283 -7.35 5.13 3.50
CA ALA A 283 -7.19 5.49 4.89
C ALA A 283 -5.68 5.52 5.20
N HIS A 284 -5.17 6.66 5.65
CA HIS A 284 -3.79 6.80 6.12
C HIS A 284 -3.76 6.69 7.63
N SER A 285 -2.79 5.94 8.16
CA SER A 285 -2.57 5.77 9.62
C SER A 285 -3.84 5.49 10.44
N ALA A 286 -4.79 4.69 9.89
CA ALA A 286 -6.01 4.33 10.60
C ALA A 286 -5.67 3.41 11.79
N LEU A 287 -5.47 4.01 12.98
CA LEU A 287 -4.89 3.39 14.16
C LEU A 287 -5.74 3.61 15.40
N SER A 288 -5.82 2.58 16.23
CA SER A 288 -6.16 2.55 17.64
C SER A 288 -5.39 1.42 18.30
N ALA A 289 -5.39 1.30 19.62
CA ALA A 289 -4.96 0.06 20.27
C ALA A 289 -5.83 -1.11 19.73
N PRO A 290 -5.26 -2.32 19.51
CA PRO A 290 -6.00 -3.46 18.94
C PRO A 290 -7.23 -3.86 19.77
N ALA A 291 -7.16 -3.72 21.09
CA ALA A 291 -8.26 -4.01 22.00
C ALA A 291 -9.36 -2.92 22.01
N ASP A 292 -9.08 -1.71 21.51
CA ASP A 292 -10.03 -0.60 21.50
C ASP A 292 -10.86 -0.56 20.21
N SER A 293 -11.76 -1.53 20.07
CA SER A 293 -12.66 -1.65 18.94
C SER A 293 -13.60 -0.45 18.80
N ASP A 294 -13.98 0.19 19.90
CA ASP A 294 -14.92 1.30 19.90
C ASP A 294 -14.28 2.56 19.34
N ALA A 295 -13.05 2.87 19.75
CA ALA A 295 -12.31 3.99 19.18
C ALA A 295 -12.06 3.78 17.67
N PHE A 296 -11.72 2.55 17.24
CA PHE A 296 -11.55 2.24 15.82
C PHE A 296 -12.88 2.35 15.05
N ALA A 297 -13.99 1.90 15.65
CA ALA A 297 -15.32 2.00 15.06
C ALA A 297 -15.76 3.46 14.88
N ALA A 298 -15.52 4.31 15.90
CA ALA A 298 -15.80 5.74 15.82
C ALA A 298 -14.97 6.40 14.71
N LEU A 299 -13.65 6.11 14.65
CA LEU A 299 -12.76 6.62 13.62
C LEU A 299 -13.25 6.23 12.21
N MET A 300 -13.48 4.93 11.98
CA MET A 300 -13.87 4.43 10.65
C MET A 300 -15.24 4.97 10.21
N THR A 301 -16.17 5.12 11.15
CA THR A 301 -17.47 5.73 10.89
C THR A 301 -17.31 7.19 10.48
N ALA A 302 -16.52 7.96 11.21
CA ALA A 302 -16.29 9.38 10.92
C ALA A 302 -15.52 9.58 9.60
N LEU A 303 -14.50 8.77 9.32
CA LEU A 303 -13.79 8.80 8.03
C LEU A 303 -14.76 8.50 6.88
N TRP A 304 -15.65 7.50 7.04
CA TRP A 304 -16.66 7.17 6.05
C TRP A 304 -17.65 8.31 5.84
N GLN A 305 -18.18 8.89 6.92
CA GLN A 305 -19.13 10.04 6.83
C GLN A 305 -18.49 11.23 6.11
N ARG A 306 -17.24 11.56 6.48
CA ARG A 306 -16.49 12.65 5.83
C ARG A 306 -16.21 12.36 4.35
N LEU A 307 -15.79 11.12 4.02
CA LEU A 307 -15.62 10.69 2.63
C LEU A 307 -16.92 10.92 1.85
N ARG A 308 -18.07 10.51 2.38
CA ARG A 308 -19.36 10.63 1.73
C ARG A 308 -19.81 12.09 1.60
N ALA A 309 -19.61 12.93 2.62
CA ALA A 309 -19.91 14.37 2.57
C ALA A 309 -19.11 15.07 1.46
N ASN A 310 -17.89 14.59 1.17
CA ASN A 310 -17.05 15.11 0.09
C ASN A 310 -17.28 14.39 -1.26
N GLY A 311 -18.39 13.64 -1.41
CA GLY A 311 -18.74 12.97 -2.66
C GLY A 311 -17.94 11.70 -2.97
N GLY A 312 -17.06 11.23 -2.06
CA GLY A 312 -16.26 10.03 -2.23
C GLY A 312 -17.11 8.75 -2.29
N GLN A 313 -16.59 7.72 -2.96
CA GLN A 313 -17.34 6.50 -3.26
C GLN A 313 -16.89 5.29 -2.46
N ALA A 314 -15.60 5.16 -2.18
CA ALA A 314 -15.03 4.03 -1.46
C ALA A 314 -13.82 4.45 -0.63
N LEU A 315 -13.56 3.70 0.45
CA LEU A 315 -12.42 3.86 1.34
C LEU A 315 -11.63 2.55 1.40
N CYS A 316 -10.33 2.61 1.08
CA CYS A 316 -9.45 1.45 1.12
C CYS A 316 -8.57 1.48 2.37
N LEU A 317 -8.42 0.32 3.02
CA LEU A 317 -7.45 0.11 4.10
C LEU A 317 -6.98 -1.33 4.13
N SER A 318 -5.81 -1.57 4.73
CA SER A 318 -5.28 -2.94 4.92
C SER A 318 -5.12 -3.25 6.40
N LEU A 319 -5.47 -4.48 6.78
CA LEU A 319 -5.27 -5.01 8.12
C LEU A 319 -4.63 -6.41 8.01
N ALA A 320 -3.87 -6.81 9.04
CA ALA A 320 -3.46 -8.19 9.19
C ALA A 320 -4.67 -9.10 9.42
N ASP A 321 -4.59 -10.36 9.03
CA ASP A 321 -5.71 -11.30 9.16
C ASP A 321 -6.02 -11.67 10.62
N ASN A 322 -5.05 -11.51 11.54
CA ASN A 322 -5.21 -11.67 12.99
C ASN A 322 -5.57 -10.37 13.72
N ASP A 323 -5.74 -9.23 13.02
CA ASP A 323 -6.08 -7.96 13.66
C ASP A 323 -7.53 -7.97 14.17
N PRO A 324 -7.79 -7.85 15.48
CA PRO A 324 -9.15 -7.90 16.03
C PRO A 324 -10.04 -6.75 15.52
N ARG A 325 -9.46 -5.61 15.11
CA ARG A 325 -10.19 -4.47 14.57
C ARG A 325 -10.94 -4.79 13.27
N ARG A 326 -10.59 -5.90 12.59
CA ARG A 326 -11.36 -6.42 11.44
C ARG A 326 -12.84 -6.67 11.76
N ALA A 327 -13.17 -6.97 13.03
CA ALA A 327 -14.55 -7.16 13.46
C ALA A 327 -15.40 -5.90 13.22
N VAL A 328 -14.81 -4.71 13.35
CA VAL A 328 -15.46 -3.42 13.07
C VAL A 328 -15.86 -3.30 11.61
N LEU A 329 -15.05 -3.84 10.70
CA LEU A 329 -15.29 -3.72 9.26
C LEU A 329 -16.48 -4.53 8.76
N ARG A 330 -17.02 -5.47 9.56
CA ARG A 330 -18.27 -6.19 9.27
C ARG A 330 -19.50 -5.26 9.16
N ARG A 331 -19.40 -4.06 9.75
CA ARG A 331 -20.44 -3.01 9.63
C ARG A 331 -20.45 -2.37 8.23
N PHE A 332 -19.39 -2.57 7.46
CA PHE A 332 -19.26 -1.99 6.14
C PHE A 332 -19.53 -3.04 5.06
N ARG A 333 -20.26 -2.64 4.02
CA ARG A 333 -20.21 -3.40 2.76
C ARG A 333 -18.82 -3.22 2.18
N HIS A 334 -18.16 -4.31 1.84
CA HIS A 334 -16.80 -4.25 1.36
C HIS A 334 -16.48 -5.36 0.35
N HIS A 335 -15.46 -5.11 -0.46
CA HIS A 335 -14.71 -6.11 -1.19
C HIS A 335 -13.35 -6.28 -0.49
N ALA A 336 -12.82 -7.50 -0.52
CA ALA A 336 -11.54 -7.79 0.10
C ALA A 336 -10.65 -8.56 -0.88
N ILE A 337 -9.37 -8.14 -0.94
CA ILE A 337 -8.31 -8.89 -1.61
C ILE A 337 -7.26 -9.27 -0.57
N THR A 338 -6.64 -10.43 -0.76
CA THR A 338 -5.68 -10.95 0.21
C THR A 338 -4.30 -11.03 -0.42
N GLY A 339 -3.29 -10.63 0.34
CA GLY A 339 -1.88 -10.81 0.04
C GLY A 339 -1.18 -11.55 1.17
N THR A 340 0.08 -11.87 0.95
CA THR A 340 0.99 -12.38 1.98
C THR A 340 2.13 -11.41 2.14
N HIS A 341 2.41 -11.02 3.37
CA HIS A 341 3.60 -10.27 3.75
C HIS A 341 4.77 -11.23 3.91
N TYR A 342 5.90 -10.89 3.33
CA TYR A 342 7.13 -11.64 3.41
C TYR A 342 8.26 -10.79 3.97
N LEU A 343 9.12 -11.42 4.76
CA LEU A 343 10.49 -10.98 4.92
C LEU A 343 11.36 -11.76 3.93
N ALA A 344 12.22 -11.06 3.21
CA ALA A 344 13.09 -11.70 2.22
C ALA A 344 14.54 -11.30 2.44
N THR A 345 15.45 -12.26 2.21
CA THR A 345 16.88 -12.07 2.44
C THR A 345 17.71 -13.04 1.61
N TYR A 346 18.98 -12.72 1.42
CA TYR A 346 19.98 -13.64 0.87
C TYR A 346 20.72 -14.44 1.96
N ASN A 347 20.59 -14.02 3.23
CA ASN A 347 21.17 -14.70 4.39
C ASN A 347 20.11 -14.85 5.49
N PRO A 348 19.54 -16.04 5.68
CA PRO A 348 18.50 -16.27 6.70
C PRO A 348 18.92 -15.89 8.13
N ALA A 349 20.21 -15.92 8.43
CA ALA A 349 20.72 -15.61 9.77
C ALA A 349 20.54 -14.12 10.15
N CYS A 350 20.26 -13.24 9.19
CA CYS A 350 20.03 -11.81 9.46
C CYS A 350 18.57 -11.44 9.72
N LEU A 351 17.64 -12.40 9.63
CA LEU A 351 16.24 -12.14 9.91
C LEU A 351 16.03 -11.81 11.40
N PRO A 352 15.20 -10.80 11.71
CA PRO A 352 14.88 -10.50 13.08
C PRO A 352 13.99 -11.58 13.69
N VAL A 353 14.19 -11.88 14.96
CA VAL A 353 13.20 -12.60 15.76
C VAL A 353 12.09 -11.60 16.10
N LEU A 354 10.91 -11.83 15.54
CA LEU A 354 9.78 -10.94 15.74
C LEU A 354 9.01 -11.28 17.00
N ASP A 355 8.58 -10.24 17.73
CA ASP A 355 7.67 -10.37 18.86
C ASP A 355 6.26 -10.77 18.35
N ALA A 356 5.86 -12.01 18.63
CA ALA A 356 4.60 -12.59 18.17
C ALA A 356 3.36 -11.95 18.84
N SER A 357 3.52 -11.18 19.92
CA SER A 357 2.43 -10.46 20.56
C SER A 357 1.98 -9.22 19.78
N ARG A 358 2.81 -8.75 18.83
CA ARG A 358 2.55 -7.57 18.02
C ARG A 358 1.88 -7.92 16.70
N ILE A 359 0.92 -7.11 16.30
CA ILE A 359 0.19 -7.29 15.04
C ILE A 359 0.91 -6.55 13.92
N ALA A 360 1.11 -7.21 12.77
CA ALA A 360 1.71 -6.54 11.63
C ALA A 360 0.80 -5.40 11.10
N TYR A 361 1.36 -4.21 10.96
CA TYR A 361 0.67 -3.04 10.42
C TYR A 361 0.96 -2.88 8.93
N PHE A 362 -0.06 -2.57 8.16
CA PHE A 362 0.04 -2.35 6.72
C PHE A 362 -0.63 -1.04 6.31
N GLU A 363 0.15 -0.12 5.78
CA GLU A 363 -0.38 1.12 5.20
C GLU A 363 -0.78 0.89 3.75
N CYS A 364 -2.08 0.76 3.50
CA CYS A 364 -2.65 0.44 2.19
C CYS A 364 -2.16 1.38 1.08
N GLY A 365 -2.08 2.66 1.36
CA GLY A 365 -1.65 3.67 0.41
C GLY A 365 -0.17 3.61 0.03
N ARG A 366 0.63 2.82 0.76
CA ARG A 366 2.09 2.67 0.57
C ARG A 366 2.51 1.26 0.13
N LEU A 367 1.54 0.38 -0.10
CA LEU A 367 1.77 -0.95 -0.66
C LEU A 367 2.00 -0.90 -2.17
#